data_c726be2ad7305f69b07c124eb63ad56f
#
_entry.id   c726be2ad7305f69b07c124eb63ad56f
#
_cell.length_a   1.000
_cell.length_b   1.000
_cell.length_c   1.000
_cell.angle_alpha   90.00
_cell.angle_beta   90.00
_cell.angle_gamma   90.00
#
_symmetry.space_group_name_H-M   'P 1'
#
loop_
_entity.id
_entity.type
_entity.pdbx_description
1 polymer ?
#
loop_
_entity_poly.entity_id
_entity_poly.type
_entity_poly.pdbx_seq_one_letter_code
_entity_poly.pdbx_strand_id
1 'polypeptide(L)'
;MMLDNMPVINGDPLWALLGRFRADQRKHKIDLLVGVYRDEYGNTPVMKTVQDAEIHLAHEAHSKAYGMLSGNASFNQQMAKFVLGDSPSLKNQCTIQTVGASGALRLIADFIATLSPDSTVWISDPGYINHRPLMEGAGLAVNTYPWQNKNGQLDIDACFAALEKAKEGDVLLLHACCHNPTGIDPSLEQWQLFSDKCKQKNIVPFIDMAYQGFGDDPDTDAA
;
A
#
# COMPACT_ATOMS: atom_id res chain seq x y z
N MET A 1 20.43 26.86 17.86
CA MET A 1 20.58 25.39 18.19
C MET A 1 19.94 24.54 17.10
N MET A 2 20.19 23.24 17.04
CA MET A 2 19.61 22.36 16.01
C MET A 2 18.06 22.39 15.98
N LEU A 3 17.42 22.48 17.14
CA LEU A 3 15.96 22.53 17.27
C LEU A 3 15.32 23.85 16.81
N ASP A 4 16.09 24.96 16.77
CA ASP A 4 15.58 26.27 16.31
C ASP A 4 15.33 26.30 14.80
N ASN A 5 15.90 25.33 14.08
CA ASN A 5 15.73 25.15 12.62
C ASN A 5 14.67 24.11 12.25
N MET A 6 13.89 23.60 13.23
CA MET A 6 12.80 22.68 12.91
C MET A 6 11.75 23.40 12.06
N PRO A 7 11.40 22.83 10.89
CA PRO A 7 10.29 23.40 10.11
C PRO A 7 9.00 23.27 10.90
N VAL A 8 8.16 24.29 10.82
CA VAL A 8 6.78 24.20 11.35
C VAL A 8 6.04 23.19 10.48
N ILE A 9 5.85 21.99 11.01
CA ILE A 9 5.05 20.96 10.35
C ILE A 9 3.58 21.26 10.68
N ASN A 10 2.78 21.56 9.67
CA ASN A 10 1.33 21.58 9.85
C ASN A 10 0.88 20.18 10.25
N GLY A 11 0.08 20.08 11.32
CA GLY A 11 -0.45 18.82 11.77
C GLY A 11 -1.21 18.10 10.65
N ASP A 12 -1.27 16.77 10.74
CA ASP A 12 -2.01 15.94 9.78
C ASP A 12 -3.48 16.40 9.71
N PRO A 13 -3.97 16.81 8.52
CA PRO A 13 -5.35 17.29 8.34
C PRO A 13 -6.40 16.29 8.77
N LEU A 14 -6.14 14.98 8.63
CA LEU A 14 -7.05 13.91 8.99
C LEU A 14 -7.29 13.87 10.51
N TRP A 15 -6.22 13.97 11.31
CA TRP A 15 -6.32 14.00 12.76
C TRP A 15 -7.00 15.29 13.26
N ALA A 16 -6.77 16.41 12.59
CA ALA A 16 -7.48 17.65 12.89
C ALA A 16 -9.00 17.53 12.64
N LEU A 17 -9.39 16.89 11.55
CA LEU A 17 -10.80 16.59 11.24
C LEU A 17 -11.42 15.61 12.25
N LEU A 18 -10.69 14.57 12.66
CA LEU A 18 -11.15 13.64 13.68
C LEU A 18 -11.39 14.36 15.03
N GLY A 19 -10.49 15.28 15.40
CA GLY A 19 -10.67 16.13 16.58
C GLY A 19 -11.95 16.96 16.50
N ARG A 20 -12.22 17.58 15.36
CA ARG A 20 -13.47 18.34 15.11
C ARG A 20 -14.71 17.45 15.16
N PHE A 21 -14.66 16.25 14.56
CA PHE A 21 -15.76 15.29 14.62
C PHE A 21 -16.06 14.88 16.06
N ARG A 22 -15.04 14.61 16.87
CA ARG A 22 -15.21 14.23 18.29
C ARG A 22 -15.80 15.39 19.11
N ALA A 23 -15.41 16.62 18.84
CA ALA A 23 -15.92 17.81 19.52
C ALA A 23 -17.35 18.21 19.11
N ASP A 24 -17.84 17.71 17.98
CA ASP A 24 -19.19 17.99 17.48
C ASP A 24 -20.26 17.35 18.37
N GLN A 25 -21.16 18.16 18.91
CA GLN A 25 -22.21 17.74 19.84
C GLN A 25 -23.51 17.29 19.15
N ARG A 26 -23.58 17.32 17.82
CA ARG A 26 -24.75 16.85 17.08
C ARG A 26 -24.98 15.37 17.30
N LYS A 27 -26.26 14.99 17.56
CA LYS A 27 -26.63 13.58 17.82
C LYS A 27 -26.53 12.71 16.56
N HIS A 28 -26.81 13.29 15.40
CA HIS A 28 -26.77 12.59 14.10
C HIS A 28 -25.53 13.06 13.35
N LYS A 29 -24.45 12.31 13.46
CA LYS A 29 -23.20 12.52 12.75
C LYS A 29 -22.62 11.18 12.30
N ILE A 30 -22.00 11.15 11.13
CA ILE A 30 -21.39 9.96 10.56
C ILE A 30 -19.89 10.23 10.39
N ASP A 31 -19.07 9.32 10.89
CA ASP A 31 -17.62 9.35 10.72
C ASP A 31 -17.23 8.60 9.44
N LEU A 32 -16.77 9.35 8.43
CA LEU A 32 -16.26 8.83 7.15
C LEU A 32 -14.80 9.17 6.95
N LEU A 33 -14.07 9.55 8.02
CA LEU A 33 -12.71 10.02 7.93
C LEU A 33 -11.70 8.90 7.75
N VAL A 34 -11.88 7.81 8.48
CA VAL A 34 -10.98 6.66 8.44
C VAL A 34 -11.76 5.45 7.97
N GLY A 35 -11.26 4.79 6.91
CA GLY A 35 -11.82 3.55 6.39
C GLY A 35 -11.55 2.39 7.35
N VAL A 36 -12.45 2.18 8.30
CA VAL A 36 -12.42 1.09 9.29
C VAL A 36 -13.78 0.44 9.29
N TYR A 37 -13.82 -0.90 9.23
CA TYR A 37 -15.07 -1.62 9.43
C TYR A 37 -15.67 -1.29 10.80
N ARG A 38 -16.97 -1.02 10.82
CA ARG A 38 -17.76 -0.82 12.04
C ARG A 38 -19.05 -1.63 11.95
N ASP A 39 -19.35 -2.32 13.02
CA ASP A 39 -20.63 -3.02 13.16
C ASP A 39 -21.80 -2.02 13.39
N GLU A 40 -23.01 -2.55 13.50
CA GLU A 40 -24.22 -1.75 13.74
C GLU A 40 -24.22 -0.96 15.07
N TYR A 41 -23.33 -1.32 15.99
CA TYR A 41 -23.12 -0.63 17.27
C TYR A 41 -21.94 0.36 17.22
N GLY A 42 -21.25 0.48 16.08
CA GLY A 42 -20.10 1.35 15.89
C GLY A 42 -18.78 0.77 16.42
N ASN A 43 -18.72 -0.53 16.77
CA ASN A 43 -17.51 -1.20 17.20
C ASN A 43 -16.72 -1.73 16.02
N THR A 44 -15.41 -1.90 16.21
CA THR A 44 -14.52 -2.59 15.29
C THR A 44 -14.14 -3.94 15.91
N PRO A 45 -14.91 -5.01 15.64
CA PRO A 45 -14.67 -6.31 16.26
C PRO A 45 -13.39 -6.93 15.73
N VAL A 46 -12.66 -7.62 16.59
CA VAL A 46 -11.54 -8.48 16.18
C VAL A 46 -12.10 -9.84 15.79
N MET A 47 -11.68 -10.36 14.64
CA MET A 47 -12.10 -11.70 14.21
C MET A 47 -11.66 -12.76 15.22
N LYS A 48 -12.54 -13.72 15.50
CA LYS A 48 -12.27 -14.80 16.46
C LYS A 48 -11.00 -15.58 16.11
N THR A 49 -10.76 -15.84 14.85
CA THR A 49 -9.56 -16.53 14.37
C THR A 49 -8.27 -15.78 14.71
N VAL A 50 -8.30 -14.43 14.67
CA VAL A 50 -7.17 -13.59 15.07
C VAL A 50 -6.96 -13.67 16.57
N GLN A 51 -8.02 -13.57 17.38
CA GLN A 51 -7.92 -13.73 18.84
C GLN A 51 -7.36 -15.10 19.23
N ASP A 52 -7.86 -16.17 18.61
CA ASP A 52 -7.39 -17.53 18.88
C ASP A 52 -5.89 -17.69 18.49
N ALA A 53 -5.47 -17.08 17.39
CA ALA A 53 -4.06 -17.08 16.97
C ALA A 53 -3.17 -16.28 17.94
N GLU A 54 -3.63 -15.11 18.43
CA GLU A 54 -2.89 -14.33 19.42
C GLU A 54 -2.70 -15.09 20.74
N ILE A 55 -3.75 -15.77 21.22
CA ILE A 55 -3.70 -16.61 22.41
C ILE A 55 -2.71 -17.76 22.21
N HIS A 56 -2.77 -18.44 21.06
CA HIS A 56 -1.84 -19.52 20.73
C HIS A 56 -0.40 -19.02 20.71
N LEU A 57 -0.13 -17.93 20.01
CA LEU A 57 1.20 -17.33 19.95
C LEU A 57 1.73 -16.91 21.33
N ALA A 58 0.86 -16.40 22.20
CA ALA A 58 1.25 -16.04 23.58
C ALA A 58 1.67 -17.25 24.40
N HIS A 59 1.03 -18.39 24.21
CA HIS A 59 1.39 -19.66 24.90
C HIS A 59 2.67 -20.28 24.32
N GLU A 60 2.89 -20.20 23.02
CA GLU A 60 4.07 -20.77 22.34
C GLU A 60 5.32 -19.86 22.38
N ALA A 61 5.17 -18.61 22.80
CA ALA A 61 6.28 -17.64 22.84
C ALA A 61 7.22 -17.87 24.03
N HIS A 62 8.14 -18.81 23.90
CA HIS A 62 9.10 -19.15 24.96
C HIS A 62 10.28 -18.16 25.07
N SER A 63 10.45 -17.25 24.12
CA SER A 63 11.58 -16.31 24.11
C SER A 63 11.15 -14.95 23.54
N LYS A 64 11.75 -13.88 24.05
CA LYS A 64 11.70 -12.51 23.53
C LYS A 64 13.08 -12.05 23.03
N ALA A 65 13.96 -12.98 22.69
CA ALA A 65 15.25 -12.69 22.10
C ALA A 65 15.10 -12.02 20.73
N TYR A 66 16.18 -11.42 20.22
CA TYR A 66 16.20 -10.82 18.90
C TYR A 66 15.82 -11.85 17.82
N GLY A 67 14.93 -11.44 16.90
CA GLY A 67 14.60 -12.19 15.72
C GLY A 67 15.64 -12.05 14.61
N MET A 68 15.38 -12.69 13.47
CA MET A 68 16.19 -12.52 12.26
C MET A 68 15.95 -11.16 11.62
N LEU A 69 16.95 -10.62 10.91
CA LEU A 69 16.84 -9.33 10.21
C LEU A 69 15.70 -9.27 9.18
N SER A 70 15.42 -10.41 8.54
CA SER A 70 14.29 -10.54 7.59
C SER A 70 12.95 -10.82 8.28
N GLY A 71 12.89 -10.90 9.61
CA GLY A 71 11.70 -11.25 10.36
C GLY A 71 11.53 -12.75 10.58
N ASN A 72 10.31 -13.20 10.89
CA ASN A 72 10.00 -14.60 11.16
C ASN A 72 9.98 -15.42 9.86
N ALA A 73 10.81 -16.46 9.77
CA ALA A 73 10.94 -17.28 8.55
C ALA A 73 9.64 -17.99 8.16
N SER A 74 8.89 -18.50 9.13
CA SER A 74 7.60 -19.16 8.87
C SER A 74 6.57 -18.17 8.37
N PHE A 75 6.50 -16.97 8.97
CA PHE A 75 5.65 -15.89 8.47
C PHE A 75 5.99 -15.54 7.02
N ASN A 76 7.28 -15.31 6.73
CA ASN A 76 7.73 -14.95 5.39
C ASN A 76 7.36 -16.02 4.35
N GLN A 77 7.54 -17.31 4.71
CA GLN A 77 7.18 -18.41 3.82
C GLN A 77 5.67 -18.49 3.55
N GLN A 78 4.85 -18.33 4.59
CA GLN A 78 3.39 -18.38 4.46
C GLN A 78 2.86 -17.18 3.67
N MET A 79 3.41 -15.98 3.93
CA MET A 79 3.03 -14.77 3.18
C MET A 79 3.44 -14.86 1.71
N ALA A 80 4.64 -15.34 1.41
CA ALA A 80 5.07 -15.54 0.03
C ALA A 80 4.11 -16.48 -0.72
N LYS A 81 3.72 -17.60 -0.08
CA LYS A 81 2.76 -18.53 -0.65
C LYS A 81 1.36 -17.91 -0.79
N PHE A 82 0.92 -17.15 0.20
CA PHE A 82 -0.38 -16.49 0.18
C PHE A 82 -0.49 -15.47 -0.97
N VAL A 83 0.58 -14.69 -1.19
CA VAL A 83 0.61 -13.64 -2.24
C VAL A 83 0.85 -14.23 -3.64
N LEU A 84 1.74 -15.22 -3.77
CA LEU A 84 2.17 -15.73 -5.08
C LEU A 84 1.50 -17.04 -5.48
N GLY A 85 0.69 -17.66 -4.59
CA GLY A 85 0.06 -18.94 -4.85
C GLY A 85 1.09 -20.03 -5.19
N ASP A 86 0.80 -20.82 -6.22
CA ASP A 86 1.70 -21.84 -6.76
C ASP A 86 2.59 -21.31 -7.92
N SER A 87 2.76 -19.99 -8.02
CA SER A 87 3.56 -19.37 -9.08
C SER A 87 5.02 -19.86 -9.06
N PRO A 88 5.63 -20.07 -10.25
CA PRO A 88 7.07 -20.32 -10.36
C PRO A 88 7.95 -19.25 -9.72
N SER A 89 7.42 -18.03 -9.56
CA SER A 89 8.10 -16.90 -8.91
C SER A 89 8.45 -17.15 -7.44
N LEU A 90 7.75 -18.09 -6.75
CA LEU A 90 8.11 -18.51 -5.39
C LEU A 90 9.57 -18.94 -5.21
N LYS A 91 10.21 -19.44 -6.28
CA LYS A 91 11.61 -19.89 -6.24
C LYS A 91 12.63 -18.75 -6.30
N ASN A 92 12.21 -17.59 -6.77
CA ASN A 92 13.08 -16.45 -7.07
C ASN A 92 12.63 -15.18 -6.31
N GLN A 93 12.01 -15.34 -5.14
CA GLN A 93 11.54 -14.22 -4.32
C GLN A 93 12.35 -14.09 -3.02
N CYS A 94 12.33 -12.90 -2.44
CA CYS A 94 12.80 -12.62 -1.10
C CYS A 94 11.65 -11.94 -0.34
N THR A 95 11.29 -12.51 0.81
CA THR A 95 10.23 -11.95 1.66
C THR A 95 10.82 -11.42 2.96
N ILE A 96 10.46 -10.20 3.31
CA ILE A 96 10.91 -9.53 4.53
C ILE A 96 9.69 -9.06 5.31
N GLN A 97 9.60 -9.45 6.57
CA GLN A 97 8.58 -8.96 7.49
C GLN A 97 8.92 -7.52 7.92
N THR A 98 7.92 -6.64 7.89
CA THR A 98 8.07 -5.23 8.23
C THR A 98 7.04 -4.80 9.27
N VAL A 99 7.19 -3.57 9.80
CA VAL A 99 6.20 -2.96 10.70
C VAL A 99 5.06 -2.38 9.85
N GLY A 100 4.11 -3.22 9.48
CA GLY A 100 2.95 -2.86 8.65
C GLY A 100 3.34 -2.46 7.22
N ALA A 101 2.33 -2.08 6.43
CA ALA A 101 2.50 -1.67 5.03
C ALA A 101 3.36 -0.39 4.90
N SER A 102 3.21 0.59 5.80
CA SER A 102 4.03 1.81 5.76
C SER A 102 5.52 1.51 5.94
N GLY A 103 5.86 0.53 6.80
CA GLY A 103 7.24 0.05 6.95
C GLY A 103 7.74 -0.64 5.68
N ALA A 104 6.89 -1.44 5.02
CA ALA A 104 7.22 -2.09 3.76
C ALA A 104 7.47 -1.07 2.64
N LEU A 105 6.54 -0.13 2.46
CA LEU A 105 6.64 0.94 1.46
C LEU A 105 7.91 1.76 1.64
N ARG A 106 8.24 2.14 2.88
CA ARG A 106 9.46 2.89 3.17
C ARG A 106 10.72 2.08 2.89
N LEU A 107 10.76 0.82 3.31
CA LEU A 107 11.92 -0.06 3.07
C LEU A 107 12.18 -0.25 1.58
N ILE A 108 11.13 -0.47 0.79
CA ILE A 108 11.24 -0.59 -0.66
C ILE A 108 11.65 0.75 -1.30
N ALA A 109 11.12 1.87 -0.82
CA ALA A 109 11.53 3.19 -1.29
C ALA A 109 13.02 3.48 -1.05
N ASP A 110 13.53 3.17 0.14
CA ASP A 110 14.96 3.29 0.46
C ASP A 110 15.82 2.34 -0.40
N PHE A 111 15.32 1.14 -0.69
CA PHE A 111 15.98 0.18 -1.58
C PHE A 111 16.06 0.70 -3.01
N ILE A 112 14.95 1.22 -3.55
CA ILE A 112 14.91 1.85 -4.89
C ILE A 112 15.88 3.03 -4.95
N ALA A 113 15.84 3.93 -3.96
CA ALA A 113 16.72 5.09 -3.88
C ALA A 113 18.22 4.71 -3.83
N THR A 114 18.53 3.56 -3.20
CA THR A 114 19.89 3.03 -3.15
C THR A 114 20.36 2.48 -4.51
N LEU A 115 19.48 1.78 -5.24
CA LEU A 115 19.81 1.17 -6.53
C LEU A 115 19.75 2.16 -7.69
N SER A 116 18.79 3.07 -7.65
CA SER A 116 18.50 4.00 -8.74
C SER A 116 17.99 5.34 -8.18
N PRO A 117 18.89 6.19 -7.65
CA PRO A 117 18.52 7.43 -6.96
C PRO A 117 17.83 8.45 -7.86
N ASP A 118 18.01 8.34 -9.19
CA ASP A 118 17.41 9.24 -10.18
C ASP A 118 16.04 8.75 -10.69
N SER A 119 15.56 7.60 -10.21
CA SER A 119 14.25 7.08 -10.58
C SER A 119 13.11 7.96 -10.09
N THR A 120 12.10 8.11 -10.92
CA THR A 120 10.83 8.73 -10.56
C THR A 120 9.81 7.64 -10.23
N VAL A 121 9.13 7.79 -9.09
CA VAL A 121 8.00 6.92 -8.74
C VAL A 121 6.71 7.55 -9.24
N TRP A 122 6.00 6.83 -10.09
CA TRP A 122 4.70 7.22 -10.62
C TRP A 122 3.60 6.63 -9.76
N ILE A 123 2.74 7.49 -9.18
CA ILE A 123 1.64 7.10 -8.30
C ILE A 123 0.30 7.55 -8.88
N SER A 124 -0.78 6.85 -8.56
CA SER A 124 -2.14 7.22 -8.99
C SER A 124 -2.62 8.53 -8.36
N ASP A 125 -3.45 9.27 -9.12
CA ASP A 125 -4.17 10.46 -8.65
C ASP A 125 -5.65 10.35 -9.04
N PRO A 126 -6.58 10.23 -8.06
CA PRO A 126 -6.32 10.08 -6.63
C PRO A 126 -5.63 8.76 -6.28
N GLY A 127 -4.97 8.69 -5.14
CA GLY A 127 -4.27 7.51 -4.65
C GLY A 127 -4.11 7.54 -3.12
N TYR A 128 -3.46 6.53 -2.57
CA TYR A 128 -3.22 6.44 -1.13
C TYR A 128 -2.30 7.58 -0.67
N ILE A 129 -2.80 8.35 0.29
CA ILE A 129 -2.19 9.62 0.73
C ILE A 129 -0.73 9.47 1.19
N ASN A 130 -0.34 8.30 1.72
CA ASN A 130 1.00 8.09 2.23
C ASN A 130 2.02 7.62 1.17
N HIS A 131 1.60 7.29 -0.05
CA HIS A 131 2.57 6.91 -1.09
C HIS A 131 3.58 8.03 -1.33
N ARG A 132 3.11 9.25 -1.61
CA ARG A 132 3.99 10.40 -1.89
C ARG A 132 4.98 10.68 -0.77
N PRO A 133 4.55 10.92 0.50
CA PRO A 133 5.50 11.30 1.55
C PRO A 133 6.49 10.18 1.91
N LEU A 134 6.14 8.91 1.70
CA LEU A 134 7.07 7.79 1.93
C LEU A 134 8.15 7.73 0.85
N MET A 135 7.78 7.93 -0.43
CA MET A 135 8.73 7.93 -1.55
C MET A 135 9.64 9.17 -1.49
N GLU A 136 9.05 10.37 -1.34
CA GLU A 136 9.81 11.61 -1.20
C GLU A 136 10.71 11.61 0.04
N GLY A 137 10.25 11.02 1.14
CA GLY A 137 11.04 10.84 2.36
C GLY A 137 12.27 9.95 2.17
N ALA A 138 12.27 9.05 1.19
CA ALA A 138 13.44 8.26 0.78
C ALA A 138 14.35 9.01 -0.22
N GLY A 139 13.97 10.22 -0.65
CA GLY A 139 14.72 11.03 -1.61
C GLY A 139 14.34 10.81 -3.07
N LEU A 140 13.29 10.01 -3.35
CA LEU A 140 12.84 9.74 -4.71
C LEU A 140 11.95 10.88 -5.24
N ALA A 141 12.06 11.18 -6.52
CA ALA A 141 11.12 12.03 -7.23
C ALA A 141 9.77 11.32 -7.38
N VAL A 142 8.65 12.06 -7.28
CA VAL A 142 7.30 11.51 -7.42
C VAL A 142 6.50 12.28 -8.45
N ASN A 143 5.99 11.58 -9.46
CA ASN A 143 5.01 12.06 -10.42
C ASN A 143 3.67 11.34 -10.24
N THR A 144 2.62 11.88 -10.85
CA THR A 144 1.29 11.27 -10.81
C THR A 144 0.81 10.90 -12.20
N TYR A 145 -0.09 9.89 -12.23
CA TYR A 145 -0.91 9.58 -13.38
C TYR A 145 -2.39 9.59 -12.97
N PRO A 146 -3.31 10.08 -13.83
CA PRO A 146 -4.72 10.09 -13.50
C PRO A 146 -5.24 8.65 -13.43
N TRP A 147 -6.11 8.36 -12.43
CA TRP A 147 -6.65 7.01 -12.23
C TRP A 147 -8.05 6.86 -12.80
N GLN A 148 -8.90 7.85 -12.59
CA GLN A 148 -10.31 7.75 -12.95
C GLN A 148 -10.75 8.88 -13.87
N ASN A 149 -11.70 8.58 -14.75
CA ASN A 149 -12.39 9.54 -15.58
C ASN A 149 -13.57 10.21 -14.81
N LYS A 150 -14.24 11.14 -15.45
CA LYS A 150 -15.38 11.89 -14.87
C LYS A 150 -16.59 10.99 -14.54
N ASN A 151 -16.64 9.79 -15.08
CA ASN A 151 -17.71 8.81 -14.86
C ASN A 151 -17.38 7.82 -13.73
N GLY A 152 -16.24 7.97 -13.05
CA GLY A 152 -15.81 7.06 -12.00
C GLY A 152 -15.34 5.70 -12.51
N GLN A 153 -14.77 5.65 -13.70
CA GLN A 153 -14.18 4.44 -14.29
C GLN A 153 -12.67 4.65 -14.46
N LEU A 154 -11.90 3.56 -14.50
CA LEU A 154 -10.48 3.64 -14.82
C LEU A 154 -10.25 4.31 -16.16
N ASP A 155 -9.42 5.36 -16.17
CA ASP A 155 -9.02 6.09 -17.37
C ASP A 155 -7.66 5.60 -17.87
N ILE A 156 -7.65 4.42 -18.48
CA ILE A 156 -6.40 3.77 -18.90
C ILE A 156 -5.66 4.58 -19.96
N ASP A 157 -6.38 5.28 -20.84
CA ASP A 157 -5.78 6.11 -21.88
C ASP A 157 -5.05 7.30 -21.27
N ALA A 158 -5.67 7.97 -20.29
CA ALA A 158 -5.04 9.08 -19.59
C ALA A 158 -3.88 8.62 -18.70
N CYS A 159 -3.99 7.43 -18.05
CA CYS A 159 -2.88 6.79 -17.36
C CYS A 159 -1.67 6.64 -18.29
N PHE A 160 -1.87 6.02 -19.44
CA PHE A 160 -0.77 5.73 -20.38
C PHE A 160 -0.23 6.98 -21.04
N ALA A 161 -1.06 7.99 -21.34
CA ALA A 161 -0.60 9.27 -21.82
C ALA A 161 0.34 9.98 -20.81
N ALA A 162 0.04 9.88 -19.51
CA ALA A 162 0.93 10.40 -18.47
C ALA A 162 2.25 9.62 -18.41
N LEU A 163 2.18 8.28 -18.49
CA LEU A 163 3.32 7.37 -18.45
C LEU A 163 4.22 7.45 -19.70
N GLU A 164 3.81 8.13 -20.78
CA GLU A 164 4.71 8.41 -21.90
C GLU A 164 5.94 9.23 -21.46
N LYS A 165 5.81 10.01 -20.39
CA LYS A 165 6.93 10.78 -19.81
C LYS A 165 7.83 9.95 -18.91
N ALA A 166 7.43 8.73 -18.56
CA ALA A 166 8.25 7.83 -17.75
C ALA A 166 9.48 7.38 -18.54
N LYS A 167 10.59 7.26 -17.82
CA LYS A 167 11.89 6.87 -18.37
C LYS A 167 12.21 5.43 -17.95
N GLU A 168 13.13 4.81 -18.68
CA GLU A 168 13.72 3.54 -18.26
C GLU A 168 14.24 3.62 -16.83
N GLY A 169 13.93 2.63 -16.00
CA GLY A 169 14.29 2.56 -14.59
C GLY A 169 13.37 3.34 -13.64
N ASP A 170 12.37 4.08 -14.14
CA ASP A 170 11.32 4.63 -13.30
C ASP A 170 10.47 3.51 -12.68
N VAL A 171 9.69 3.84 -11.66
CA VAL A 171 8.86 2.90 -10.92
C VAL A 171 7.39 3.27 -11.08
N LEU A 172 6.55 2.29 -11.44
CA LEU A 172 5.10 2.45 -11.49
C LEU A 172 4.47 1.78 -10.27
N LEU A 173 3.98 2.58 -9.33
CA LEU A 173 3.29 2.09 -8.15
C LEU A 173 1.80 1.91 -8.46
N LEU A 174 1.30 0.70 -8.27
CA LEU A 174 -0.07 0.27 -8.53
C LEU A 174 -0.66 -0.39 -7.28
N HIS A 175 -1.96 -0.24 -7.06
CA HIS A 175 -2.70 -1.04 -6.08
C HIS A 175 -3.13 -2.35 -6.72
N ALA A 176 -2.90 -3.49 -6.07
CA ALA A 176 -3.26 -4.80 -6.61
C ALA A 176 -4.77 -4.97 -6.72
N CYS A 177 -5.49 -4.64 -5.66
CA CYS A 177 -6.95 -4.69 -5.56
C CYS A 177 -7.46 -3.62 -4.59
N CYS A 178 -8.76 -3.36 -4.63
CA CYS A 178 -9.45 -2.39 -3.75
C CYS A 178 -8.75 -1.03 -3.73
N HIS A 179 -8.50 -0.46 -4.93
CA HIS A 179 -7.75 0.78 -5.10
C HIS A 179 -8.19 1.88 -4.12
N ASN A 180 -7.29 2.34 -3.28
CA ASN A 180 -7.56 3.39 -2.28
C ASN A 180 -7.24 4.78 -2.85
N PRO A 181 -8.24 5.73 -2.97
CA PRO A 181 -9.55 5.68 -2.30
C PRO A 181 -10.73 5.30 -3.22
N THR A 182 -10.52 4.95 -4.48
CA THR A 182 -11.60 4.93 -5.48
C THR A 182 -12.41 3.63 -5.51
N GLY A 183 -11.84 2.50 -5.08
CA GLY A 183 -12.43 1.18 -5.25
C GLY A 183 -12.55 0.75 -6.72
N ILE A 184 -11.80 1.39 -7.63
CA ILE A 184 -11.80 1.07 -9.06
C ILE A 184 -10.58 0.23 -9.38
N ASP A 185 -10.79 -1.04 -9.67
CA ASP A 185 -9.72 -1.97 -9.98
C ASP A 185 -9.64 -2.26 -11.49
N PRO A 186 -8.45 -2.50 -12.05
CA PRO A 186 -8.30 -2.90 -13.43
C PRO A 186 -8.87 -4.29 -13.69
N SER A 187 -9.47 -4.52 -14.87
CA SER A 187 -9.74 -5.87 -15.35
C SER A 187 -8.44 -6.62 -15.67
N LEU A 188 -8.53 -7.96 -15.84
CA LEU A 188 -7.36 -8.76 -16.23
C LEU A 188 -6.74 -8.28 -17.55
N GLU A 189 -7.57 -7.87 -18.53
CA GLU A 189 -7.08 -7.30 -19.78
C GLU A 189 -6.34 -5.98 -19.54
N GLN A 190 -6.83 -5.14 -18.62
CA GLN A 190 -6.18 -3.88 -18.27
C GLN A 190 -4.88 -4.11 -17.49
N TRP A 191 -4.82 -5.12 -16.61
CA TRP A 191 -3.59 -5.55 -15.97
C TRP A 191 -2.53 -5.99 -17.00
N GLN A 192 -2.95 -6.73 -18.02
CA GLN A 192 -2.05 -7.10 -19.12
C GLN A 192 -1.50 -5.86 -19.83
N LEU A 193 -2.35 -4.85 -20.09
CA LEU A 193 -1.91 -3.58 -20.69
C LEU A 193 -0.90 -2.83 -19.80
N PHE A 194 -1.08 -2.81 -18.48
CA PHE A 194 -0.09 -2.24 -17.55
C PHE A 194 1.23 -3.01 -17.60
N SER A 195 1.18 -4.36 -17.59
CA SER A 195 2.36 -5.21 -17.72
C SER A 195 3.13 -4.93 -19.02
N ASP A 196 2.42 -4.82 -20.14
CA ASP A 196 3.02 -4.56 -21.44
C ASP A 196 3.60 -3.14 -21.50
N LYS A 197 2.93 -2.14 -20.89
CA LYS A 197 3.46 -0.78 -20.77
C LYS A 197 4.75 -0.76 -19.95
N CYS A 198 4.80 -1.47 -18.82
CA CYS A 198 6.00 -1.58 -18.01
C CYS A 198 7.16 -2.18 -18.80
N LYS A 199 6.91 -3.27 -19.55
CA LYS A 199 7.93 -3.90 -20.43
C LYS A 199 8.39 -2.95 -21.54
N GLN A 200 7.45 -2.32 -22.24
CA GLN A 200 7.73 -1.41 -23.34
C GLN A 200 8.62 -0.24 -22.91
N LYS A 201 8.35 0.33 -21.73
CA LYS A 201 9.08 1.49 -21.20
C LYS A 201 10.29 1.11 -20.35
N ASN A 202 10.48 -0.19 -20.09
CA ASN A 202 11.49 -0.71 -19.16
C ASN A 202 11.40 -0.04 -17.77
N ILE A 203 10.17 0.10 -17.25
CA ILE A 203 9.87 0.62 -15.90
C ILE A 203 9.52 -0.52 -14.96
N VAL A 204 9.77 -0.35 -13.67
CA VAL A 204 9.60 -1.38 -12.65
C VAL A 204 8.20 -1.27 -12.03
N PRO A 205 7.34 -2.31 -12.11
CA PRO A 205 6.09 -2.31 -11.37
C PRO A 205 6.37 -2.48 -9.87
N PHE A 206 5.72 -1.65 -9.05
CA PHE A 206 5.68 -1.74 -7.61
C PHE A 206 4.22 -1.93 -7.19
N ILE A 207 3.88 -3.12 -6.71
CA ILE A 207 2.51 -3.49 -6.40
C ILE A 207 2.27 -3.34 -4.89
N ASP A 208 1.33 -2.49 -4.50
CA ASP A 208 0.83 -2.34 -3.12
C ASP A 208 -0.44 -3.20 -2.98
N MET A 209 -0.36 -4.23 -2.13
CA MET A 209 -1.46 -5.16 -1.88
C MET A 209 -1.86 -5.14 -0.40
N ALA A 210 -2.66 -4.17 0.00
CA ALA A 210 -3.13 -4.04 1.38
C ALA A 210 -4.41 -4.85 1.65
N TYR A 211 -5.17 -5.23 0.62
CA TYR A 211 -6.55 -5.71 0.74
C TYR A 211 -6.82 -7.04 0.05
N GLN A 212 -5.81 -7.89 -0.14
CA GLN A 212 -5.99 -9.23 -0.73
C GLN A 212 -7.07 -10.03 0.01
N GLY A 213 -8.05 -10.54 -0.74
CA GLY A 213 -9.20 -11.27 -0.22
C GLY A 213 -10.43 -10.40 0.09
N PHE A 214 -10.36 -9.08 -0.17
CA PHE A 214 -11.48 -8.14 0.04
C PHE A 214 -12.04 -7.56 -1.25
N GLY A 215 -11.42 -7.82 -2.40
CA GLY A 215 -11.98 -7.57 -3.72
C GLY A 215 -12.97 -8.65 -4.09
N ASP A 216 -12.50 -9.69 -4.72
CA ASP A 216 -13.29 -10.89 -5.06
C ASP A 216 -12.98 -12.04 -4.09
N ASP A 217 -11.75 -12.56 -4.10
CA ASP A 217 -11.22 -13.58 -3.20
C ASP A 217 -9.68 -13.53 -3.18
N PRO A 218 -9.00 -14.22 -2.22
CA PRO A 218 -7.55 -14.14 -2.09
C PRO A 218 -6.75 -14.56 -3.32
N ASP A 219 -7.25 -15.49 -4.11
CA ASP A 219 -6.54 -16.01 -5.29
C ASP A 219 -6.76 -15.08 -6.49
N THR A 220 -8.00 -14.61 -6.68
CA THR A 220 -8.36 -13.68 -7.76
C THR A 220 -7.69 -12.32 -7.59
N ASP A 221 -7.65 -11.79 -6.36
CA ASP A 221 -7.02 -10.50 -6.05
C ASP A 221 -5.50 -10.50 -6.25
N ALA A 222 -4.88 -11.68 -6.30
CA ALA A 222 -3.44 -11.88 -6.49
C ALA A 222 -3.05 -12.38 -7.90
N ALA A 223 -4.03 -12.61 -8.78
CA ALA A 223 -3.85 -13.21 -10.10
C ALA A 223 -3.12 -12.33 -11.13
#